data_08795bd4d6bb420860b3c899a08e1a7e
#
_entry.id   08795bd4d6bb420860b3c899a08e1a7e
#
_cell.length_a   1.000
_cell.length_b   1.000
_cell.length_c   1.000
_cell.angle_alpha   90.00
_cell.angle_beta   90.00
_cell.angle_gamma   90.00
#
_symmetry.space_group_name_H-M   'P 1'
#
loop_
_entity.id
_entity.type
_entity.pdbx_description
1 polymer ?
#
loop_
_entity_poly.entity_id
_entity_poly.type
_entity_poly.pdbx_seq_one_letter_code
_entity_poly.pdbx_strand_id
1 'polypeptide(L)'
;MKKQFLTLLGVLISIVVFGQSGHLMQGVGAVNMAMGGAATAQPLDINGAIHWNPATISTFDKKIVSLSVGAFFASPELSSSVPAGMMWSGSPAVSGTVQDEHKTSIMPALGFVFGKPNSKHTYAISAFGVSGFGVDFPEEKNSPMAGPDFNPMNSSSPISYPQAANGFGHITSDYMMLQVSLSYAYKLTKKVSIGIQPNINYESLQLSPNPTTSPDMPMPYGTGKLYPTTDKASAMGYGAQVGIFYDSHDMLKLGMSYKTKQYFSEYTFKNTYLDGSAAPDNKFTMNYPSILSFGMGLSSKKIDFAADVRFVNYESTEGFQESGWQINEDSASPAFGYPTGAVNGFGWRNMTIFSAGLQYKVMKNLPIRVGYTYNTNPIKDELAFYSVSAPGVITNAYQLGIGYTLGNIEINAVYHKGYKGDGNTGTLLSPAAYNPNTNPLGALPGTTVSYKMETSMAQLTLSYKW
;
A
#
# COMPACT_ATOMS: atom_id res chain seq x y z
N MET A 1 19.24 -24.81 30.33
CA MET A 1 19.19 -24.44 28.91
C MET A 1 17.91 -24.89 28.18
N LYS A 2 17.52 -26.19 28.15
CA LYS A 2 16.26 -26.62 27.48
C LYS A 2 14.98 -25.95 28.05
N LYS A 3 14.85 -25.80 29.37
CA LYS A 3 13.69 -25.15 30.00
C LYS A 3 13.65 -23.65 29.70
N GLN A 4 14.76 -22.94 29.69
CA GLN A 4 14.84 -21.53 29.35
C GLN A 4 14.53 -21.26 27.88
N PHE A 5 14.91 -22.20 26.98
CA PHE A 5 14.58 -22.12 25.56
C PHE A 5 13.07 -22.32 25.30
N LEU A 6 12.43 -23.27 26.03
CA LEU A 6 10.97 -23.49 25.96
C LEU A 6 10.18 -22.31 26.55
N THR A 7 10.69 -21.67 27.59
CA THR A 7 10.04 -20.49 28.18
C THR A 7 10.18 -19.27 27.24
N LEU A 8 11.33 -19.11 26.58
CA LEU A 8 11.54 -18.07 25.57
C LEU A 8 10.65 -18.29 24.32
N LEU A 9 10.50 -19.55 23.90
CA LEU A 9 9.60 -19.94 22.81
C LEU A 9 8.12 -19.72 23.19
N GLY A 10 7.73 -19.99 24.42
CA GLY A 10 6.39 -19.75 24.95
C GLY A 10 6.02 -18.26 25.06
N VAL A 11 6.98 -17.41 25.40
CA VAL A 11 6.81 -15.93 25.44
C VAL A 11 6.72 -15.33 24.03
N LEU A 12 7.39 -15.94 23.04
CA LEU A 12 7.30 -15.52 21.63
C LEU A 12 5.96 -15.87 20.97
N ILE A 13 5.23 -16.88 21.50
CA ILE A 13 3.93 -17.31 20.96
C ILE A 13 2.77 -16.43 21.43
N SER A 14 2.95 -15.66 22.50
CA SER A 14 1.91 -14.78 23.06
C SER A 14 1.87 -13.35 22.50
N ILE A 15 2.73 -13.02 21.52
CA ILE A 15 2.70 -11.70 20.85
C ILE A 15 1.91 -11.83 19.56
N VAL A 16 0.62 -11.49 19.60
CA VAL A 16 -0.25 -11.35 18.42
C VAL A 16 0.05 -9.99 17.79
N VAL A 17 0.37 -9.91 16.49
CA VAL A 17 0.81 -8.65 15.87
C VAL A 17 0.86 -8.60 14.33
N PHE A 18 1.04 -7.52 13.63
CA PHE A 18 0.22 -6.90 12.59
C PHE A 18 0.92 -5.77 11.73
N GLY A 19 0.79 -5.59 10.40
CA GLY A 19 1.17 -4.38 9.63
C GLY A 19 1.21 -4.40 8.08
N GLN A 20 1.08 -3.20 7.47
CA GLN A 20 1.34 -2.83 6.06
C GLN A 20 1.77 -1.35 6.02
N SER A 21 2.54 -0.91 5.01
CA SER A 21 3.07 0.46 4.94
C SER A 21 2.39 1.28 3.86
N GLY A 22 1.23 1.87 4.15
CA GLY A 22 0.43 2.56 3.15
C GLY A 22 0.04 1.60 2.01
N HIS A 23 0.32 1.95 0.74
CA HIS A 23 0.12 1.05 -0.40
C HIS A 23 1.42 0.32 -0.83
N LEU A 24 2.54 0.57 -0.13
CA LEU A 24 3.84 -0.02 -0.44
C LEU A 24 3.98 -1.44 0.14
N MET A 25 4.57 -2.36 -0.64
CA MET A 25 5.02 -3.63 -0.09
C MET A 25 6.19 -3.43 0.86
N GLN A 26 6.11 -3.97 2.08
CA GLN A 26 7.17 -3.85 3.09
C GLN A 26 8.44 -4.58 2.72
N GLY A 27 8.32 -5.67 1.97
CA GLY A 27 9.43 -6.47 1.50
C GLY A 27 9.04 -7.34 0.31
N VAL A 28 10.03 -7.78 -0.46
CA VAL A 28 9.85 -8.63 -1.63
C VAL A 28 10.59 -9.94 -1.43
N GLY A 29 9.86 -11.06 -1.57
CA GLY A 29 10.38 -12.38 -1.27
C GLY A 29 10.37 -12.73 0.22
N ALA A 30 10.27 -14.03 0.54
CA ALA A 30 10.04 -14.50 1.90
C ALA A 30 11.18 -14.14 2.87
N VAL A 31 12.43 -14.06 2.40
CA VAL A 31 13.58 -13.70 3.25
C VAL A 31 13.51 -12.23 3.65
N ASN A 32 13.36 -11.33 2.66
CA ASN A 32 13.29 -9.90 2.93
C ASN A 32 12.06 -9.54 3.77
N MET A 33 10.90 -10.11 3.45
CA MET A 33 9.68 -9.93 4.23
C MET A 33 9.88 -10.40 5.68
N ALA A 34 10.50 -11.57 5.91
CA ALA A 34 10.78 -12.09 7.24
C ALA A 34 11.76 -11.25 8.08
N MET A 35 12.52 -10.36 7.42
CA MET A 35 13.41 -9.39 8.05
C MET A 35 12.75 -8.01 8.25
N GLY A 36 11.42 -7.94 8.27
CA GLY A 36 10.70 -6.67 8.37
C GLY A 36 10.83 -5.79 7.13
N GLY A 37 11.26 -6.34 5.99
CA GLY A 37 11.60 -5.59 4.79
C GLY A 37 12.98 -4.93 4.83
N ALA A 38 13.74 -5.03 5.92
CA ALA A 38 15.08 -4.44 6.03
C ALA A 38 16.08 -5.16 5.12
N ALA A 39 16.63 -4.46 4.10
CA ALA A 39 17.63 -4.99 3.17
C ALA A 39 18.50 -3.91 2.53
N THR A 40 18.35 -2.64 2.91
CA THR A 40 19.13 -1.53 2.35
C THR A 40 20.64 -1.71 2.54
N ALA A 41 21.04 -2.40 3.64
CA ALA A 41 22.43 -2.74 3.94
C ALA A 41 22.67 -4.22 4.25
N GLN A 42 21.63 -5.05 4.32
CA GLN A 42 21.77 -6.46 4.68
C GLN A 42 21.19 -7.38 3.59
N PRO A 43 21.93 -7.64 2.52
CA PRO A 43 21.49 -8.44 1.38
C PRO A 43 21.52 -9.94 1.71
N LEU A 44 20.51 -10.45 2.40
CA LEU A 44 20.40 -11.89 2.73
C LEU A 44 19.88 -12.73 1.56
N ASP A 45 19.10 -12.09 0.66
CA ASP A 45 18.59 -12.67 -0.58
C ASP A 45 18.63 -11.66 -1.74
N ILE A 46 18.45 -12.16 -2.96
CA ILE A 46 18.50 -11.30 -4.15
C ILE A 46 17.26 -10.41 -4.30
N ASN A 47 16.09 -10.83 -3.83
CA ASN A 47 14.85 -10.07 -3.99
C ASN A 47 14.89 -8.79 -3.15
N GLY A 48 15.24 -8.91 -1.87
CA GLY A 48 15.43 -7.76 -1.00
C GLY A 48 16.55 -6.83 -1.46
N ALA A 49 17.68 -7.39 -1.93
CA ALA A 49 18.81 -6.62 -2.45
C ALA A 49 18.40 -5.77 -3.66
N ILE A 50 17.78 -6.39 -4.68
CA ILE A 50 17.34 -5.69 -5.90
C ILE A 50 16.28 -4.63 -5.55
N HIS A 51 15.34 -4.96 -4.66
CA HIS A 51 14.23 -4.07 -4.35
C HIS A 51 14.66 -2.81 -3.59
N TRP A 52 15.55 -2.96 -2.59
CA TRP A 52 15.87 -1.86 -1.68
C TRP A 52 17.17 -1.13 -1.96
N ASN A 53 18.20 -1.80 -2.50
CA ASN A 53 19.47 -1.14 -2.81
C ASN A 53 20.24 -1.88 -3.90
N PRO A 54 20.24 -1.40 -5.16
CA PRO A 54 20.91 -2.08 -6.26
C PRO A 54 22.43 -2.26 -6.05
N ALA A 55 23.08 -1.46 -5.20
CA ALA A 55 24.52 -1.61 -4.92
C ALA A 55 24.82 -2.92 -4.17
N THR A 56 23.86 -3.42 -3.38
CA THR A 56 24.04 -4.62 -2.56
C THR A 56 24.08 -5.92 -3.38
N ILE A 57 23.58 -5.91 -4.64
CA ILE A 57 23.71 -7.10 -5.50
C ILE A 57 25.17 -7.46 -5.78
N SER A 58 26.12 -6.54 -5.59
CA SER A 58 27.56 -6.79 -5.69
C SER A 58 28.09 -7.86 -4.74
N THR A 59 27.35 -8.21 -3.70
CA THR A 59 27.73 -9.25 -2.72
C THR A 59 27.51 -10.68 -3.23
N PHE A 60 26.68 -10.84 -4.27
CA PHE A 60 26.42 -12.16 -4.84
C PHE A 60 27.46 -12.51 -5.90
N ASP A 61 28.21 -13.58 -5.65
CA ASP A 61 29.30 -14.06 -6.49
C ASP A 61 28.91 -15.25 -7.39
N LYS A 62 27.62 -15.63 -7.37
CA LYS A 62 27.03 -16.73 -8.14
C LYS A 62 25.86 -16.22 -8.98
N LYS A 63 25.48 -17.01 -9.98
CA LYS A 63 24.21 -16.83 -10.63
C LYS A 63 23.11 -17.37 -9.71
N ILE A 64 22.05 -16.60 -9.52
CA ILE A 64 20.94 -16.96 -8.63
C ILE A 64 19.64 -16.59 -9.34
N VAL A 65 18.70 -17.52 -9.39
CA VAL A 65 17.30 -17.25 -9.72
C VAL A 65 16.47 -17.41 -8.46
N SER A 66 15.47 -16.57 -8.29
CA SER A 66 14.53 -16.61 -7.16
C SER A 66 13.13 -16.36 -7.65
N LEU A 67 12.22 -17.28 -7.36
CA LEU A 67 10.78 -17.17 -7.59
C LEU A 67 10.06 -17.12 -6.26
N SER A 68 9.19 -16.14 -6.10
CA SER A 68 8.39 -15.97 -4.89
C SER A 68 6.93 -15.75 -5.24
N VAL A 69 6.04 -16.32 -4.43
CA VAL A 69 4.59 -16.12 -4.52
C VAL A 69 4.07 -15.86 -3.11
N GLY A 70 3.35 -14.77 -2.95
CA GLY A 70 2.67 -14.39 -1.71
C GLY A 70 1.16 -14.33 -1.92
N ALA A 71 0.41 -14.80 -0.93
CA ALA A 71 -1.03 -14.58 -0.80
C ALA A 71 -1.25 -13.53 0.28
N PHE A 72 -1.76 -12.38 -0.12
CA PHE A 72 -2.04 -11.22 0.74
C PHE A 72 -3.53 -11.11 0.99
N PHE A 73 -3.89 -10.91 2.26
CA PHE A 73 -5.25 -10.76 2.75
C PHE A 73 -5.33 -9.43 3.50
N ALA A 74 -6.28 -8.58 3.12
CA ALA A 74 -6.68 -7.39 3.86
C ALA A 74 -8.10 -7.60 4.38
N SER A 75 -8.42 -7.01 5.51
CA SER A 75 -9.77 -7.02 6.10
C SER A 75 -10.06 -5.62 6.65
N PRO A 76 -10.29 -4.63 5.78
CA PRO A 76 -10.74 -3.32 6.22
C PRO A 76 -12.20 -3.36 6.67
N GLU A 77 -12.52 -2.52 7.65
CA GLU A 77 -13.87 -2.22 8.13
C GLU A 77 -14.12 -0.74 7.89
N LEU A 78 -15.25 -0.39 7.31
CA LEU A 78 -15.66 1.00 7.07
C LEU A 78 -16.85 1.33 7.96
N SER A 79 -16.68 2.33 8.84
CA SER A 79 -17.73 2.81 9.74
C SER A 79 -18.11 4.24 9.41
N SER A 80 -19.39 4.57 9.52
CA SER A 80 -19.85 5.95 9.44
C SER A 80 -21.05 6.21 10.33
N SER A 81 -21.27 7.50 10.67
CA SER A 81 -22.42 7.94 11.46
C SER A 81 -22.95 9.29 10.98
N VAL A 82 -24.25 9.46 11.16
CA VAL A 82 -24.97 10.72 10.92
C VAL A 82 -25.82 11.03 12.14
N PRO A 83 -25.75 12.25 12.72
CA PRO A 83 -26.53 12.62 13.89
C PRO A 83 -28.02 12.76 13.60
N ALA A 84 -28.83 12.74 14.66
CA ALA A 84 -30.27 12.93 14.56
C ALA A 84 -30.64 14.26 13.87
N GLY A 85 -31.67 14.21 13.04
CA GLY A 85 -32.21 15.38 12.32
C GLY A 85 -31.44 15.81 11.08
N MET A 86 -30.31 15.15 10.76
CA MET A 86 -29.50 15.56 9.60
C MET A 86 -29.98 14.95 8.28
N MET A 87 -30.47 13.71 8.27
CA MET A 87 -30.98 13.08 7.03
C MET A 87 -32.34 13.66 6.59
N TRP A 88 -33.24 13.86 7.56
CA TRP A 88 -34.52 14.58 7.42
C TRP A 88 -34.97 15.09 8.79
N SER A 89 -35.91 16.04 8.79
CA SER A 89 -36.44 16.59 10.06
C SER A 89 -37.03 15.48 10.94
N GLY A 90 -36.45 15.31 12.15
CA GLY A 90 -36.85 14.28 13.09
C GLY A 90 -36.25 12.89 12.84
N SER A 91 -35.32 12.74 11.89
CA SER A 91 -34.59 11.46 11.74
C SER A 91 -33.79 11.13 13.01
N PRO A 92 -33.77 9.87 13.45
CA PRO A 92 -32.87 9.45 14.53
C PRO A 92 -31.39 9.49 14.08
N ALA A 93 -30.47 9.44 15.03
CA ALA A 93 -29.06 9.20 14.72
C ALA A 93 -28.89 7.78 14.18
N VAL A 94 -28.02 7.61 13.19
CA VAL A 94 -27.67 6.31 12.62
C VAL A 94 -26.18 6.13 12.63
N SER A 95 -25.72 4.90 12.86
CA SER A 95 -24.31 4.53 12.78
C SER A 95 -24.17 3.05 12.48
N GLY A 96 -23.16 2.70 11.72
CA GLY A 96 -22.89 1.31 11.39
C GLY A 96 -21.52 1.10 10.77
N THR A 97 -21.21 -0.18 10.55
CA THR A 97 -19.96 -0.67 9.99
C THR A 97 -20.25 -1.70 8.92
N VAL A 98 -19.63 -1.56 7.75
CA VAL A 98 -19.59 -2.60 6.72
C VAL A 98 -18.23 -3.27 6.72
N GLN A 99 -18.21 -4.58 6.49
CA GLN A 99 -17.02 -5.40 6.39
C GLN A 99 -16.61 -5.53 4.94
N ASP A 100 -15.31 -5.56 4.70
CA ASP A 100 -14.74 -5.80 3.38
C ASP A 100 -14.96 -7.24 2.93
N GLU A 101 -15.35 -7.41 1.68
CA GLU A 101 -15.51 -8.71 1.01
C GLU A 101 -14.41 -8.97 -0.05
N HIS A 102 -13.33 -8.16 -0.04
CA HIS A 102 -12.25 -8.25 -1.02
C HIS A 102 -11.56 -9.62 -0.98
N LYS A 103 -11.21 -10.10 -2.18
CA LYS A 103 -10.54 -11.38 -2.35
C LYS A 103 -9.04 -11.27 -2.13
N THR A 104 -8.42 -12.44 -1.92
CA THR A 104 -6.97 -12.57 -1.78
C THR A 104 -6.21 -12.01 -2.96
N SER A 105 -5.23 -11.14 -2.70
CA SER A 105 -4.32 -10.62 -3.72
C SER A 105 -3.06 -11.47 -3.82
N ILE A 106 -2.65 -11.81 -5.05
CA ILE A 106 -1.43 -12.59 -5.30
C ILE A 106 -0.27 -11.66 -5.62
N MET A 107 0.83 -11.80 -4.88
CA MET A 107 2.05 -11.00 -5.00
C MET A 107 3.20 -11.84 -5.56
N PRO A 108 3.45 -11.77 -6.90
CA PRO A 108 4.56 -12.49 -7.51
C PRO A 108 5.86 -11.70 -7.39
N ALA A 109 7.00 -12.43 -7.31
CA ALA A 109 8.31 -11.83 -7.48
C ALA A 109 9.26 -12.82 -8.15
N LEU A 110 9.90 -12.37 -9.23
CA LEU A 110 10.91 -13.10 -9.97
C LEU A 110 12.19 -12.25 -10.03
N GLY A 111 13.29 -12.77 -9.51
CA GLY A 111 14.60 -12.14 -9.54
C GLY A 111 15.67 -13.04 -10.13
N PHE A 112 16.61 -12.45 -10.84
CA PHE A 112 17.78 -13.13 -11.37
C PHE A 112 19.01 -12.24 -11.18
N VAL A 113 20.07 -12.80 -10.56
CA VAL A 113 21.37 -12.13 -10.41
C VAL A 113 22.46 -12.90 -11.18
N PHE A 114 23.24 -12.16 -11.95
CA PHE A 114 24.40 -12.66 -12.69
C PHE A 114 25.68 -12.32 -11.92
N GLY A 115 25.91 -12.99 -10.80
CA GLY A 115 27.15 -12.92 -10.04
C GLY A 115 28.27 -13.74 -10.68
N LYS A 116 29.49 -13.32 -10.43
CA LYS A 116 30.72 -14.05 -10.83
C LYS A 116 31.78 -13.82 -9.77
N PRO A 117 32.49 -14.90 -9.31
CA PRO A 117 33.57 -14.77 -8.33
C PRO A 117 34.63 -13.76 -8.81
N ASN A 118 35.09 -12.94 -7.88
CA ASN A 118 36.14 -11.91 -8.12
C ASN A 118 35.79 -10.84 -9.16
N SER A 119 34.56 -10.77 -9.65
CA SER A 119 34.10 -9.71 -10.53
C SER A 119 33.86 -8.42 -9.75
N LYS A 120 34.20 -7.29 -10.38
CA LYS A 120 33.73 -5.96 -9.92
C LYS A 120 32.32 -5.62 -10.41
N HIS A 121 31.80 -6.36 -11.39
CA HIS A 121 30.54 -6.11 -12.07
C HIS A 121 29.53 -7.19 -11.70
N THR A 122 28.31 -6.78 -11.31
CA THR A 122 27.19 -7.67 -11.06
C THR A 122 25.94 -7.07 -11.73
N TYR A 123 25.17 -7.91 -12.40
CA TYR A 123 23.94 -7.53 -13.08
C TYR A 123 22.75 -8.28 -12.48
N ALA A 124 21.58 -7.68 -12.53
CA ALA A 124 20.35 -8.37 -12.17
C ALA A 124 19.19 -7.91 -13.05
N ILE A 125 18.18 -8.77 -13.14
CA ILE A 125 16.88 -8.46 -13.71
C ILE A 125 15.80 -8.95 -12.75
N SER A 126 14.71 -8.19 -12.63
CA SER A 126 13.59 -8.59 -11.77
C SER A 126 12.25 -8.14 -12.34
N ALA A 127 11.19 -8.85 -11.91
CA ALA A 127 9.80 -8.48 -12.09
C ALA A 127 9.07 -8.71 -10.76
N PHE A 128 8.70 -7.65 -10.06
CA PHE A 128 8.17 -7.67 -8.71
C PHE A 128 6.82 -6.95 -8.63
N GLY A 129 5.81 -7.58 -7.99
CA GLY A 129 4.67 -6.85 -7.45
C GLY A 129 5.13 -6.02 -6.25
N VAL A 130 5.10 -4.69 -6.37
CA VAL A 130 5.71 -3.79 -5.38
C VAL A 130 4.71 -2.89 -4.67
N SER A 131 3.47 -2.85 -5.15
CA SER A 131 2.42 -2.01 -4.60
C SER A 131 1.04 -2.57 -4.94
N GLY A 132 0.07 -2.29 -4.08
CA GLY A 132 -1.32 -2.63 -4.31
C GLY A 132 -2.20 -2.16 -3.15
N PHE A 133 -3.47 -1.92 -3.45
CA PHE A 133 -4.57 -1.78 -2.50
C PHE A 133 -5.87 -2.22 -3.16
N GLY A 134 -6.85 -2.56 -2.34
CA GLY A 134 -8.19 -2.87 -2.80
C GLY A 134 -9.15 -2.94 -1.62
N VAL A 135 -10.41 -2.60 -1.89
CA VAL A 135 -11.53 -2.75 -0.98
C VAL A 135 -12.75 -3.24 -1.75
N ASP A 136 -13.67 -3.88 -1.04
CA ASP A 136 -14.94 -4.37 -1.55
C ASP A 136 -16.00 -4.24 -0.44
N PHE A 137 -16.48 -3.00 -0.22
CA PHE A 137 -17.49 -2.69 0.79
C PHE A 137 -18.88 -2.80 0.19
N PRO A 138 -19.71 -3.78 0.60
CA PRO A 138 -21.06 -3.95 0.07
C PRO A 138 -21.95 -2.75 0.36
N GLU A 139 -22.97 -2.55 -0.50
CA GLU A 139 -24.02 -1.56 -0.27
C GLU A 139 -24.79 -1.90 1.02
N GLU A 140 -25.08 -0.88 1.83
CA GLU A 140 -25.84 -1.01 3.06
C GLU A 140 -27.34 -1.23 2.77
N LYS A 141 -27.82 -2.40 3.16
CA LYS A 141 -29.22 -2.81 2.92
C LYS A 141 -30.22 -2.08 3.83
N ASN A 142 -29.82 -1.80 5.09
CA ASN A 142 -30.64 -1.06 6.03
C ASN A 142 -30.51 0.46 5.77
N SER A 143 -31.07 0.93 4.68
CA SER A 143 -30.99 2.33 4.23
C SER A 143 -32.39 2.95 4.08
N PRO A 144 -32.50 4.29 4.04
CA PRO A 144 -33.80 4.98 3.79
C PRO A 144 -34.46 4.54 2.48
N MET A 145 -33.69 4.05 1.50
CA MET A 145 -34.22 3.54 0.23
C MET A 145 -34.87 2.16 0.35
N ALA A 146 -34.67 1.46 1.47
CA ALA A 146 -35.39 0.20 1.74
C ALA A 146 -36.88 0.41 2.06
N GLY A 147 -37.34 1.64 2.14
CA GLY A 147 -38.74 1.98 2.41
C GLY A 147 -39.22 1.42 3.77
N PRO A 148 -40.31 0.63 3.82
CA PRO A 148 -40.82 0.10 5.08
C PRO A 148 -39.86 -0.84 5.83
N ASP A 149 -38.88 -1.41 5.16
CA ASP A 149 -37.90 -2.31 5.74
C ASP A 149 -36.72 -1.56 6.40
N PHE A 150 -36.62 -0.25 6.21
CA PHE A 150 -35.64 0.57 6.88
C PHE A 150 -35.93 0.68 8.38
N ASN A 151 -34.99 0.21 9.19
CA ASN A 151 -35.06 0.37 10.63
C ASN A 151 -33.89 1.22 11.13
N PRO A 152 -34.09 2.51 11.42
CA PRO A 152 -33.04 3.41 11.85
C PRO A 152 -32.46 3.07 13.24
N MET A 153 -33.07 2.16 14.00
CA MET A 153 -32.55 1.66 15.29
C MET A 153 -31.53 0.53 15.11
N ASN A 154 -31.45 -0.05 13.92
CA ASN A 154 -30.45 -1.05 13.61
C ASN A 154 -29.13 -0.39 13.16
N SER A 155 -28.02 -1.12 13.33
CA SER A 155 -26.73 -0.71 12.76
C SER A 155 -26.86 -0.44 11.27
N SER A 156 -26.36 0.70 10.80
CA SER A 156 -26.50 1.17 9.42
C SER A 156 -25.39 2.15 9.09
N SER A 157 -24.60 1.88 8.03
CA SER A 157 -23.46 2.71 7.62
C SER A 157 -23.86 3.70 6.52
N PRO A 158 -24.10 4.99 6.83
CA PRO A 158 -24.61 5.97 5.86
C PRO A 158 -23.74 6.15 4.63
N ILE A 159 -22.43 6.04 4.74
CA ILE A 159 -21.53 6.18 3.60
C ILE A 159 -21.74 5.12 2.51
N SER A 160 -22.23 3.93 2.92
CA SER A 160 -22.52 2.80 2.03
C SER A 160 -23.99 2.71 1.61
N TYR A 161 -24.83 3.70 1.94
CA TYR A 161 -26.18 3.76 1.41
C TYR A 161 -26.18 3.84 -0.11
N PRO A 162 -27.25 3.40 -0.80
CA PRO A 162 -27.41 3.66 -2.23
C PRO A 162 -27.15 5.12 -2.56
N GLN A 163 -26.57 5.39 -3.73
CA GLN A 163 -26.24 6.76 -4.14
C GLN A 163 -27.48 7.68 -4.11
N ALA A 164 -28.66 7.16 -4.45
CA ALA A 164 -29.92 7.91 -4.37
C ALA A 164 -30.33 8.27 -2.92
N ALA A 165 -29.74 7.63 -1.92
CA ALA A 165 -29.91 7.94 -0.48
C ALA A 165 -28.71 8.72 0.09
N ASN A 166 -27.93 9.40 -0.74
CA ASN A 166 -26.75 10.21 -0.41
C ASN A 166 -25.56 9.39 0.15
N GLY A 167 -25.49 8.09 -0.10
CA GLY A 167 -24.28 7.29 0.09
C GLY A 167 -23.51 7.10 -1.22
N PHE A 168 -22.55 6.17 -1.21
CA PHE A 168 -21.79 5.78 -2.41
C PHE A 168 -22.21 4.41 -2.97
N GLY A 169 -23.10 3.69 -2.28
CA GLY A 169 -23.51 2.33 -2.65
C GLY A 169 -22.39 1.34 -2.37
N HIS A 170 -22.23 0.39 -3.29
CA HIS A 170 -21.16 -0.60 -3.25
C HIS A 170 -19.82 0.07 -3.60
N ILE A 171 -18.87 0.10 -2.67
CA ILE A 171 -17.57 0.78 -2.83
C ILE A 171 -16.49 -0.25 -3.10
N THR A 172 -15.93 -0.25 -4.31
CA THR A 172 -14.82 -1.13 -4.67
C THR A 172 -13.63 -0.38 -5.23
N SER A 173 -12.44 -0.87 -4.94
CA SER A 173 -11.21 -0.48 -5.62
C SER A 173 -10.31 -1.68 -5.85
N ASP A 174 -9.53 -1.65 -6.93
CA ASP A 174 -8.53 -2.69 -7.24
C ASP A 174 -7.33 -2.02 -7.91
N TYR A 175 -6.24 -1.88 -7.19
CA TYR A 175 -4.97 -1.31 -7.65
C TYR A 175 -3.84 -2.30 -7.50
N MET A 176 -3.02 -2.42 -8.52
CA MET A 176 -1.77 -3.18 -8.48
C MET A 176 -0.67 -2.51 -9.30
N MET A 177 0.59 -2.67 -8.85
CA MET A 177 1.76 -2.22 -9.60
C MET A 177 2.80 -3.33 -9.71
N LEU A 178 3.23 -3.61 -10.94
CA LEU A 178 4.35 -4.48 -11.28
C LEU A 178 5.55 -3.62 -11.71
N GLN A 179 6.71 -3.86 -11.11
CA GLN A 179 7.98 -3.21 -11.48
C GLN A 179 8.93 -4.21 -12.14
N VAL A 180 9.37 -3.91 -13.35
CA VAL A 180 10.46 -4.61 -14.04
C VAL A 180 11.72 -3.76 -13.95
N SER A 181 12.82 -4.36 -13.51
CA SER A 181 14.06 -3.64 -13.23
C SER A 181 15.28 -4.31 -13.87
N LEU A 182 16.19 -3.49 -14.35
CA LEU A 182 17.53 -3.89 -14.75
C LEU A 182 18.52 -3.26 -13.76
N SER A 183 19.25 -4.07 -13.00
CA SER A 183 20.17 -3.58 -11.98
C SER A 183 21.62 -3.82 -12.40
N TYR A 184 22.47 -2.85 -12.13
CA TYR A 184 23.89 -2.95 -12.28
C TYR A 184 24.59 -2.44 -11.02
N ALA A 185 25.53 -3.24 -10.50
CA ALA A 185 26.40 -2.84 -9.39
C ALA A 185 27.87 -2.92 -9.79
N TYR A 186 28.66 -1.96 -9.28
CA TYR A 186 30.08 -1.89 -9.47
C TYR A 186 30.82 -1.74 -8.14
N LYS A 187 31.80 -2.61 -7.89
CA LYS A 187 32.70 -2.52 -6.73
C LYS A 187 33.77 -1.47 -6.99
N LEU A 188 33.59 -0.27 -6.44
CA LEU A 188 34.58 0.80 -6.49
C LEU A 188 35.85 0.38 -5.77
N THR A 189 35.72 -0.21 -4.58
CA THR A 189 36.79 -0.76 -3.77
C THR A 189 36.40 -2.17 -3.29
N LYS A 190 37.25 -2.82 -2.50
CA LYS A 190 36.89 -4.07 -1.86
C LYS A 190 35.71 -3.92 -0.89
N LYS A 191 35.50 -2.71 -0.32
CA LYS A 191 34.49 -2.41 0.71
C LYS A 191 33.32 -1.57 0.24
N VAL A 192 33.44 -0.87 -0.87
CA VAL A 192 32.42 0.08 -1.35
C VAL A 192 31.92 -0.32 -2.72
N SER A 193 30.61 -0.38 -2.87
CA SER A 193 29.92 -0.60 -4.14
C SER A 193 28.90 0.50 -4.42
N ILE A 194 28.67 0.78 -5.68
CA ILE A 194 27.58 1.62 -6.17
C ILE A 194 26.66 0.79 -7.07
N GLY A 195 25.42 1.21 -7.20
CA GLY A 195 24.44 0.55 -8.05
C GLY A 195 23.48 1.52 -8.70
N ILE A 196 23.02 1.15 -9.88
CA ILE A 196 21.98 1.87 -10.63
C ILE A 196 20.97 0.86 -11.16
N GLN A 197 19.70 1.29 -11.21
CA GLN A 197 18.58 0.42 -11.58
C GLN A 197 17.50 1.26 -12.28
N PRO A 198 17.46 1.32 -13.61
CA PRO A 198 16.27 1.77 -14.32
C PRO A 198 15.11 0.81 -14.10
N ASN A 199 13.90 1.38 -14.01
CA ASN A 199 12.65 0.68 -13.79
C ASN A 199 11.66 1.00 -14.90
N ILE A 200 10.95 -0.02 -15.37
CA ILE A 200 9.74 0.09 -16.18
C ILE A 200 8.61 -0.49 -15.35
N ASN A 201 7.51 0.23 -15.25
CA ASN A 201 6.42 -0.12 -14.37
C ASN A 201 5.12 -0.25 -15.16
N TYR A 202 4.27 -1.16 -14.72
CA TYR A 202 2.89 -1.30 -15.15
C TYR A 202 2.01 -1.19 -13.93
N GLU A 203 0.94 -0.41 -14.02
CA GLU A 203 -0.08 -0.37 -12.99
C GLU A 203 -1.47 -0.48 -13.58
N SER A 204 -2.43 -0.93 -12.76
CA SER A 204 -3.84 -0.95 -13.10
C SER A 204 -4.67 -0.47 -11.94
N LEU A 205 -5.76 0.24 -12.23
CA LEU A 205 -6.68 0.79 -11.24
C LEU A 205 -8.12 0.66 -11.73
N GLN A 206 -9.01 0.25 -10.83
CA GLN A 206 -10.46 0.26 -10.99
C GLN A 206 -11.09 0.93 -9.76
N LEU A 207 -12.13 1.72 -9.96
CA LEU A 207 -12.87 2.43 -8.92
C LEU A 207 -14.37 2.31 -9.14
N SER A 208 -15.10 2.01 -8.09
CA SER A 208 -16.57 1.98 -8.09
C SER A 208 -17.09 2.42 -6.71
N PRO A 209 -17.81 3.54 -6.61
CA PRO A 209 -17.97 4.56 -7.64
C PRO A 209 -16.65 5.24 -8.00
N ASN A 210 -16.61 5.91 -9.17
CA ASN A 210 -15.44 6.69 -9.57
C ASN A 210 -15.49 8.10 -8.96
N PRO A 211 -14.70 8.40 -7.91
CA PRO A 211 -14.73 9.71 -7.27
C PRO A 211 -13.93 10.78 -8.04
N THR A 212 -13.18 10.39 -9.08
CA THR A 212 -12.31 11.29 -9.85
C THR A 212 -13.04 11.97 -11.00
N THR A 213 -14.34 11.75 -11.15
CA THR A 213 -15.22 12.42 -12.11
C THR A 213 -16.43 13.01 -11.41
N SER A 214 -17.01 14.06 -12.03
CA SER A 214 -18.22 14.70 -11.52
C SER A 214 -19.41 13.74 -11.62
N PRO A 215 -20.25 13.64 -10.58
CA PRO A 215 -21.49 12.87 -10.66
C PRO A 215 -22.49 13.57 -11.59
N ASP A 216 -23.34 12.77 -12.26
CA ASP A 216 -24.49 13.30 -13.01
C ASP A 216 -25.60 13.67 -12.03
N MET A 217 -25.72 14.95 -11.73
CA MET A 217 -26.62 15.48 -10.70
C MET A 217 -28.10 15.33 -11.10
N PRO A 218 -29.02 15.30 -10.13
CA PRO A 218 -30.46 15.37 -10.42
C PRO A 218 -30.88 16.66 -11.17
N MET A 219 -32.03 16.61 -11.85
CA MET A 219 -32.62 17.78 -12.47
C MET A 219 -32.68 18.95 -11.49
N PRO A 220 -32.45 20.22 -11.92
CA PRO A 220 -32.25 20.66 -13.34
C PRO A 220 -30.78 20.60 -13.82
N TYR A 221 -29.85 20.09 -13.05
CA TYR A 221 -28.40 20.13 -13.33
C TYR A 221 -27.89 18.93 -14.12
N GLY A 222 -28.64 17.84 -14.20
CA GLY A 222 -28.30 16.62 -14.90
C GLY A 222 -29.49 15.69 -15.05
N THR A 223 -29.22 14.37 -15.19
CA THR A 223 -30.27 13.34 -15.36
C THR A 223 -30.45 12.47 -14.10
N GLY A 224 -29.61 12.67 -13.07
CA GLY A 224 -29.72 11.99 -11.79
C GLY A 224 -29.08 10.60 -11.71
N LYS A 225 -28.15 10.28 -12.63
CA LYS A 225 -27.46 8.99 -12.65
C LYS A 225 -26.32 8.87 -11.63
N LEU A 226 -25.92 10.01 -11.03
CA LEU A 226 -24.92 10.13 -9.97
C LEU A 226 -23.52 9.69 -10.41
N TYR A 227 -22.74 9.08 -9.49
CA TYR A 227 -21.36 8.64 -9.80
C TYR A 227 -21.35 7.38 -10.67
N PRO A 228 -20.57 7.37 -11.77
CA PRO A 228 -20.33 6.15 -12.55
C PRO A 228 -19.33 5.23 -11.86
N THR A 229 -19.21 4.03 -12.39
CA THR A 229 -18.12 3.07 -12.10
C THR A 229 -17.11 3.07 -13.23
N THR A 230 -15.87 2.62 -12.99
CA THR A 230 -14.86 2.49 -14.05
C THR A 230 -14.66 1.04 -14.47
N ASP A 231 -14.29 0.83 -15.72
CA ASP A 231 -13.55 -0.37 -16.11
C ASP A 231 -12.13 -0.32 -15.55
N LYS A 232 -11.44 -1.48 -15.51
CA LYS A 232 -10.03 -1.53 -15.08
C LYS A 232 -9.17 -0.83 -16.13
N ALA A 233 -8.63 0.34 -15.79
CA ALA A 233 -7.67 1.07 -16.61
C ALA A 233 -6.23 0.70 -16.24
N SER A 234 -5.28 0.93 -17.15
CA SER A 234 -3.86 0.68 -16.94
C SER A 234 -3.00 1.84 -17.40
N ALA A 235 -1.84 1.97 -16.77
CA ALA A 235 -0.83 2.95 -17.10
C ALA A 235 0.58 2.33 -17.12
N MET A 236 1.44 2.87 -17.97
CA MET A 236 2.86 2.52 -18.02
C MET A 236 3.68 3.64 -17.40
N GLY A 237 4.70 3.26 -16.62
CA GLY A 237 5.54 4.22 -15.93
C GLY A 237 7.02 3.87 -16.00
N TYR A 238 7.84 4.83 -15.63
CA TYR A 238 9.29 4.68 -15.58
C TYR A 238 9.90 5.45 -14.41
N GLY A 239 11.07 5.02 -14.02
CA GLY A 239 11.87 5.66 -12.99
C GLY A 239 13.21 4.98 -12.84
N ALA A 240 13.92 5.31 -11.76
CA ALA A 240 15.21 4.70 -11.48
C ALA A 240 15.45 4.58 -9.97
N GLN A 241 16.44 3.76 -9.63
CA GLN A 241 16.97 3.68 -8.27
C GLN A 241 18.49 3.70 -8.32
N VAL A 242 19.12 4.42 -7.39
CA VAL A 242 20.57 4.42 -7.20
C VAL A 242 20.89 4.02 -5.78
N GLY A 243 22.08 3.47 -5.58
CA GLY A 243 22.49 3.07 -4.26
C GLY A 243 23.99 3.08 -4.04
N ILE A 244 24.36 3.16 -2.79
CA ILE A 244 25.72 2.95 -2.30
C ILE A 244 25.70 1.93 -1.18
N PHE A 245 26.72 1.10 -1.09
CA PHE A 245 26.83 0.04 -0.12
C PHE A 245 28.28 -0.07 0.37
N TYR A 246 28.44 -0.13 1.69
CA TYR A 246 29.69 -0.38 2.37
C TYR A 246 29.63 -1.72 3.12
N ASP A 247 30.62 -2.58 2.90
CA ASP A 247 30.83 -3.83 3.65
C ASP A 247 32.22 -3.79 4.29
N SER A 248 32.27 -3.82 5.62
CA SER A 248 33.55 -3.87 6.35
C SER A 248 34.31 -5.16 6.11
N HIS A 249 33.67 -6.21 5.55
CA HIS A 249 34.11 -7.61 5.49
C HIS A 249 34.32 -8.28 6.83
N ASP A 250 33.87 -7.63 7.91
CA ASP A 250 33.84 -8.17 9.26
C ASP A 250 32.36 -8.29 9.69
N MET A 251 31.88 -7.39 10.50
CA MET A 251 30.52 -7.45 11.03
C MET A 251 29.58 -6.40 10.44
N LEU A 252 30.09 -5.19 10.22
CA LEU A 252 29.28 -4.00 9.89
C LEU A 252 29.09 -3.83 8.38
N LYS A 253 27.85 -3.55 7.99
CA LYS A 253 27.46 -3.12 6.65
C LYS A 253 26.60 -1.85 6.76
N LEU A 254 26.76 -0.93 5.83
CA LEU A 254 25.98 0.31 5.73
C LEU A 254 25.48 0.46 4.29
N GLY A 255 24.30 1.00 4.13
CA GLY A 255 23.69 1.22 2.82
C GLY A 255 22.84 2.48 2.79
N MET A 256 22.82 3.09 1.62
CA MET A 256 21.90 4.18 1.28
C MET A 256 21.39 3.96 -0.13
N SER A 257 20.12 4.20 -0.36
CA SER A 257 19.55 4.18 -1.72
C SER A 257 18.49 5.25 -1.88
N TYR A 258 18.32 5.69 -3.12
CA TYR A 258 17.26 6.61 -3.52
C TYR A 258 16.54 6.04 -4.74
N LYS A 259 15.26 5.72 -4.55
CA LYS A 259 14.32 5.42 -5.62
C LYS A 259 13.62 6.71 -6.02
N THR A 260 13.73 7.11 -7.28
CA THR A 260 13.04 8.30 -7.79
C THR A 260 11.53 8.09 -7.74
N LYS A 261 10.74 9.15 -7.83
CA LYS A 261 9.34 9.06 -8.22
C LYS A 261 9.26 8.20 -9.50
N GLN A 262 8.29 7.27 -9.56
CA GLN A 262 8.00 6.56 -10.81
C GLN A 262 6.87 7.32 -11.48
N TYR A 263 7.15 7.84 -12.67
CA TYR A 263 6.23 8.64 -13.45
C TYR A 263 5.39 7.74 -14.35
N PHE A 264 4.07 7.88 -14.26
CA PHE A 264 3.13 7.10 -15.05
C PHE A 264 2.42 7.98 -16.08
N SER A 265 1.99 7.35 -17.18
CA SER A 265 1.01 7.96 -18.08
C SER A 265 -0.35 8.09 -17.39
N GLU A 266 -1.18 9.00 -17.87
CA GLU A 266 -2.54 9.12 -17.35
C GLU A 266 -3.33 7.81 -17.59
N TYR A 267 -4.12 7.39 -16.59
CA TYR A 267 -5.24 6.50 -16.79
C TYR A 267 -6.28 7.16 -17.68
N THR A 268 -6.92 6.39 -18.52
CA THR A 268 -8.15 6.78 -19.20
C THR A 268 -9.25 5.86 -18.70
N PHE A 269 -10.07 6.36 -17.80
CA PHE A 269 -11.20 5.63 -17.27
C PHE A 269 -12.37 5.62 -18.26
N LYS A 270 -12.81 4.43 -18.63
CA LYS A 270 -14.07 4.19 -19.32
C LYS A 270 -15.15 4.04 -18.25
N ASN A 271 -16.09 4.97 -18.25
CA ASN A 271 -17.10 5.08 -17.22
C ASN A 271 -18.45 4.54 -17.66
N THR A 272 -19.16 3.91 -16.73
CA THR A 272 -20.52 3.40 -16.95
C THR A 272 -21.37 3.74 -15.72
N TYR A 273 -22.56 4.32 -15.94
CA TYR A 273 -23.50 4.56 -14.85
C TYR A 273 -24.09 3.24 -14.32
N LEU A 274 -24.67 3.27 -13.11
CA LEU A 274 -25.26 2.09 -12.49
C LEU A 274 -26.44 1.49 -13.30
N ASP A 275 -27.08 2.30 -14.16
CA ASP A 275 -28.13 1.84 -15.08
C ASP A 275 -27.60 1.16 -16.36
N GLY A 276 -26.27 1.01 -16.47
CA GLY A 276 -25.59 0.41 -17.63
C GLY A 276 -25.36 1.37 -18.80
N SER A 277 -25.79 2.62 -18.70
CA SER A 277 -25.54 3.60 -19.76
C SER A 277 -24.13 4.18 -19.70
N ALA A 278 -23.57 4.56 -20.87
CA ALA A 278 -22.24 5.16 -20.92
C ALA A 278 -22.18 6.50 -20.20
N ALA A 279 -21.12 6.69 -19.42
CA ALA A 279 -20.77 7.96 -18.81
C ALA A 279 -19.55 8.58 -19.51
N PRO A 280 -19.30 9.90 -19.37
CA PRO A 280 -18.10 10.52 -19.94
C PRO A 280 -16.81 9.89 -19.41
N ASP A 281 -15.88 9.61 -20.31
CA ASP A 281 -14.53 9.18 -19.96
C ASP A 281 -13.82 10.30 -19.18
N ASN A 282 -12.95 9.95 -18.25
CA ASN A 282 -12.07 10.91 -17.60
C ASN A 282 -10.63 10.39 -17.47
N LYS A 283 -9.74 11.32 -17.20
CA LYS A 283 -8.33 11.03 -17.00
C LYS A 283 -7.92 11.25 -15.54
N PHE A 284 -7.00 10.42 -15.06
CA PHE A 284 -6.44 10.52 -13.73
C PHE A 284 -4.97 10.12 -13.75
N THR A 285 -4.12 10.82 -13.00
CA THR A 285 -2.71 10.47 -12.85
C THR A 285 -2.45 10.02 -11.41
N MET A 286 -1.81 8.87 -11.26
CA MET A 286 -1.32 8.41 -9.97
C MET A 286 0.12 7.93 -10.11
N ASN A 287 1.06 8.65 -9.52
CA ASN A 287 2.47 8.30 -9.55
C ASN A 287 2.87 7.49 -8.29
N TYR A 288 3.96 6.75 -8.39
CA TYR A 288 4.53 6.07 -7.21
C TYR A 288 5.58 6.97 -6.55
N PRO A 289 5.56 7.13 -5.21
CA PRO A 289 6.39 8.09 -4.49
C PRO A 289 7.88 7.80 -4.58
N SER A 290 8.70 8.84 -4.46
CA SER A 290 10.13 8.67 -4.25
C SER A 290 10.42 8.18 -2.84
N ILE A 291 11.48 7.37 -2.69
CA ILE A 291 11.86 6.74 -1.42
C ILE A 291 13.37 6.93 -1.19
N LEU A 292 13.72 7.57 -0.08
CA LEU A 292 15.09 7.65 0.41
C LEU A 292 15.26 6.64 1.54
N SER A 293 16.24 5.75 1.44
CA SER A 293 16.47 4.65 2.38
C SER A 293 17.89 4.69 2.95
N PHE A 294 18.00 4.48 4.25
CA PHE A 294 19.24 4.25 4.96
C PHE A 294 19.17 2.91 5.68
N GLY A 295 20.24 2.15 5.69
CA GLY A 295 20.27 0.86 6.33
C GLY A 295 21.58 0.55 7.03
N MET A 296 21.47 -0.32 8.03
CA MET A 296 22.60 -0.93 8.74
C MET A 296 22.40 -2.44 8.80
N GLY A 297 23.46 -3.19 8.56
CA GLY A 297 23.51 -4.62 8.72
C GLY A 297 24.63 -5.04 9.67
N LEU A 298 24.37 -6.01 10.51
CA LEU A 298 25.39 -6.67 11.35
C LEU A 298 25.35 -8.16 11.10
N SER A 299 26.51 -8.75 10.83
CA SER A 299 26.61 -10.20 10.57
C SER A 299 27.62 -10.86 11.49
N SER A 300 27.25 -12.01 12.01
CA SER A 300 28.13 -12.93 12.72
C SER A 300 27.98 -14.36 12.19
N LYS A 301 28.71 -15.31 12.75
CA LYS A 301 28.61 -16.73 12.34
C LYS A 301 27.18 -17.29 12.45
N LYS A 302 26.39 -16.83 13.45
CA LYS A 302 25.05 -17.37 13.73
C LYS A 302 23.92 -16.37 13.61
N ILE A 303 24.24 -15.06 13.64
CA ILE A 303 23.24 -14.01 13.73
C ILE A 303 23.49 -13.01 12.61
N ASP A 304 22.42 -12.64 11.91
CA ASP A 304 22.39 -11.49 11.03
C ASP A 304 21.28 -10.54 11.52
N PHE A 305 21.62 -9.28 11.69
CA PHE A 305 20.70 -8.21 12.06
C PHE A 305 20.63 -7.18 10.93
N ALA A 306 19.45 -6.64 10.69
CA ALA A 306 19.22 -5.55 9.76
C ALA A 306 18.33 -4.48 10.40
N ALA A 307 18.61 -3.21 10.11
CA ALA A 307 17.73 -2.11 10.44
C ALA A 307 17.77 -1.08 9.30
N ASP A 308 16.58 -0.61 8.89
CA ASP A 308 16.41 0.40 7.85
C ASP A 308 15.50 1.52 8.33
N VAL A 309 15.75 2.74 7.85
CA VAL A 309 14.79 3.85 7.88
C VAL A 309 14.56 4.33 6.46
N ARG A 310 13.28 4.56 6.10
CA ARG A 310 12.86 5.03 4.78
C ARG A 310 11.95 6.22 4.89
N PHE A 311 12.17 7.20 4.02
CA PHE A 311 11.34 8.39 3.88
C PHE A 311 10.62 8.31 2.54
N VAL A 312 9.29 8.26 2.59
CA VAL A 312 8.38 8.15 1.45
C VAL A 312 7.71 9.48 1.22
N ASN A 313 7.86 10.04 0.02
CA ASN A 313 7.43 11.40 -0.31
C ASN A 313 6.08 11.40 -1.05
N TYR A 314 4.97 11.30 -0.32
CA TYR A 314 3.62 11.39 -0.86
C TYR A 314 3.18 12.83 -1.18
N GLU A 315 3.62 13.82 -0.37
CA GLU A 315 3.22 15.22 -0.50
C GLU A 315 3.71 15.92 -1.78
N SER A 316 4.52 15.24 -2.59
CA SER A 316 4.92 15.71 -3.92
C SER A 316 4.67 14.66 -5.01
N THR A 317 3.68 13.78 -4.80
CA THR A 317 3.38 12.66 -5.71
C THR A 317 1.94 12.81 -6.21
N GLU A 318 1.77 12.98 -7.51
CA GLU A 318 0.47 13.16 -8.16
C GLU A 318 -0.48 12.02 -7.82
N GLY A 319 -1.76 12.34 -7.58
CA GLY A 319 -2.78 11.43 -7.08
C GLY A 319 -2.79 11.28 -5.56
N PHE A 320 -1.65 11.53 -4.88
CA PHE A 320 -1.54 11.48 -3.42
C PHE A 320 -1.39 12.86 -2.78
N GLN A 321 -0.74 13.82 -3.46
CA GLN A 321 -0.46 15.16 -2.91
C GLN A 321 -1.70 16.04 -2.87
N GLU A 322 -2.55 15.93 -3.90
CA GLU A 322 -3.77 16.71 -4.02
C GLU A 322 -4.83 16.20 -3.06
N SER A 323 -5.70 17.09 -2.62
CA SER A 323 -6.87 16.79 -1.81
C SER A 323 -8.00 17.80 -2.06
N GLY A 324 -9.18 17.49 -1.60
CA GLY A 324 -10.33 18.33 -1.75
C GLY A 324 -11.10 18.09 -3.06
N TRP A 325 -12.08 18.93 -3.29
CA TRP A 325 -12.94 18.88 -4.47
C TRP A 325 -12.29 19.56 -5.66
N GLN A 326 -12.52 19.02 -6.85
CA GLN A 326 -12.29 19.77 -8.08
C GLN A 326 -13.31 20.91 -8.16
N ILE A 327 -12.82 22.11 -8.43
CA ILE A 327 -13.67 23.32 -8.55
C ILE A 327 -14.01 23.54 -10.02
N ASN A 328 -15.25 23.90 -10.29
CA ASN A 328 -15.69 24.28 -11.64
C ASN A 328 -15.04 25.59 -12.06
N GLU A 329 -14.20 25.57 -13.07
CA GLU A 329 -13.49 26.72 -13.62
C GLU A 329 -14.14 27.29 -14.88
N ASP A 330 -15.24 26.70 -15.35
CA ASP A 330 -16.00 27.23 -16.48
C ASP A 330 -16.80 28.50 -16.07
N SER A 331 -16.31 29.65 -16.45
CA SER A 331 -16.92 30.95 -16.16
C SER A 331 -18.32 31.15 -16.77
N ALA A 332 -18.70 30.32 -17.75
CA ALA A 332 -20.04 30.31 -18.33
C ALA A 332 -21.02 29.43 -17.53
N SER A 333 -20.52 28.58 -16.64
CA SER A 333 -21.32 27.68 -15.80
C SER A 333 -21.97 28.45 -14.64
N PRO A 334 -23.25 28.22 -14.32
CA PRO A 334 -23.86 28.69 -13.09
C PRO A 334 -23.18 28.20 -11.80
N ALA A 335 -22.42 27.10 -11.90
CA ALA A 335 -21.67 26.50 -10.80
C ALA A 335 -20.20 26.94 -10.77
N PHE A 336 -19.82 28.02 -11.48
CA PHE A 336 -18.46 28.55 -11.45
C PHE A 336 -17.97 28.83 -10.02
N GLY A 337 -16.80 28.35 -9.68
CA GLY A 337 -16.20 28.48 -8.33
C GLY A 337 -16.74 27.50 -7.27
N TYR A 338 -17.67 26.63 -7.63
CA TYR A 338 -18.18 25.58 -6.73
C TYR A 338 -17.64 24.22 -7.06
N PRO A 339 -17.63 23.27 -6.08
CA PRO A 339 -17.20 21.91 -6.30
C PRO A 339 -18.01 21.19 -7.38
N THR A 340 -17.31 20.45 -8.23
CA THR A 340 -17.93 19.59 -9.25
C THR A 340 -18.44 18.26 -8.68
N GLY A 341 -18.07 17.92 -7.44
CA GLY A 341 -18.28 16.61 -6.84
C GLY A 341 -17.16 15.61 -7.13
N ALA A 342 -16.26 15.89 -8.09
CA ALA A 342 -15.05 15.11 -8.28
C ALA A 342 -13.99 15.49 -7.25
N VAL A 343 -13.13 14.52 -6.89
CA VAL A 343 -12.00 14.72 -5.96
C VAL A 343 -10.68 14.82 -6.71
N ASN A 344 -9.73 15.59 -6.16
CA ASN A 344 -8.40 15.78 -6.75
C ASN A 344 -7.45 14.60 -6.49
N GLY A 345 -7.54 13.96 -5.32
CA GLY A 345 -6.67 12.87 -4.89
C GLY A 345 -6.83 12.53 -3.41
N PHE A 346 -5.91 11.74 -2.87
CA PHE A 346 -6.03 11.21 -1.51
C PHE A 346 -5.57 12.19 -0.40
N GLY A 347 -4.72 13.17 -0.70
CA GLY A 347 -4.17 14.12 0.27
C GLY A 347 -3.25 13.47 1.33
N TRP A 348 -2.45 12.45 0.95
CA TRP A 348 -1.56 11.77 1.87
C TRP A 348 -0.34 12.62 2.22
N ARG A 349 0.04 12.61 3.49
CA ARG A 349 1.30 13.20 3.98
C ARG A 349 2.46 12.23 3.82
N ASN A 350 3.68 12.79 3.86
CA ASN A 350 4.91 12.01 3.84
C ASN A 350 4.94 10.97 4.97
N MET A 351 5.51 9.80 4.67
CA MET A 351 5.56 8.67 5.58
C MET A 351 7.01 8.30 5.90
N THR A 352 7.29 7.98 7.16
CA THR A 352 8.55 7.38 7.59
C THR A 352 8.33 5.93 7.98
N ILE A 353 9.17 5.03 7.48
CA ILE A 353 9.13 3.59 7.76
C ILE A 353 10.41 3.20 8.50
N PHE A 354 10.27 2.52 9.63
CA PHE A 354 11.33 1.86 10.37
C PHE A 354 11.17 0.35 10.24
N SER A 355 12.20 -0.35 9.81
CA SER A 355 12.22 -1.80 9.67
C SER A 355 13.39 -2.40 10.44
N ALA A 356 13.15 -3.49 11.14
CA ALA A 356 14.21 -4.25 11.81
C ALA A 356 14.00 -5.74 11.63
N GLY A 357 15.08 -6.50 11.48
CA GLY A 357 15.02 -7.94 11.33
C GLY A 357 16.21 -8.64 11.97
N LEU A 358 15.95 -9.83 12.48
CA LEU A 358 16.94 -10.73 13.07
C LEU A 358 16.82 -12.10 12.43
N GLN A 359 17.93 -12.59 11.89
CA GLN A 359 18.09 -13.98 11.46
C GLN A 359 18.97 -14.73 12.44
N TYR A 360 18.52 -15.91 12.89
CA TYR A 360 19.33 -16.85 13.67
C TYR A 360 19.51 -18.16 12.91
N LYS A 361 20.74 -18.55 12.66
CA LYS A 361 21.10 -19.82 12.01
C LYS A 361 21.13 -20.94 13.05
N VAL A 362 20.00 -21.63 13.24
CA VAL A 362 19.88 -22.79 14.15
C VAL A 362 20.87 -23.88 13.74
N MET A 363 20.93 -24.15 12.43
CA MET A 363 21.95 -24.91 11.73
C MET A 363 22.45 -24.09 10.54
N LYS A 364 23.55 -24.51 9.91
CA LYS A 364 24.10 -23.80 8.73
C LYS A 364 23.07 -23.65 7.59
N ASN A 365 22.16 -24.60 7.47
CA ASN A 365 21.15 -24.68 6.42
C ASN A 365 19.73 -24.38 6.91
N LEU A 366 19.53 -24.01 8.18
CA LEU A 366 18.22 -23.78 8.79
C LEU A 366 18.19 -22.43 9.52
N PRO A 367 18.03 -21.31 8.83
CA PRO A 367 17.78 -20.01 9.45
C PRO A 367 16.31 -19.86 9.86
N ILE A 368 16.09 -19.24 11.02
CA ILE A 368 14.82 -18.69 11.45
C ILE A 368 14.96 -17.17 11.49
N ARG A 369 13.86 -16.46 11.23
CA ARG A 369 13.85 -14.99 11.11
C ARG A 369 12.67 -14.41 11.85
N VAL A 370 12.89 -13.26 12.46
CA VAL A 370 11.83 -12.40 13.01
C VAL A 370 12.04 -10.98 12.49
N GLY A 371 10.97 -10.35 12.10
CA GLY A 371 10.97 -8.98 11.59
C GLY A 371 9.94 -8.12 12.28
N TYR A 372 10.18 -6.83 12.24
CA TYR A 372 9.25 -5.79 12.69
C TYR A 372 9.35 -4.59 11.77
N THR A 373 8.19 -4.01 11.46
CA THR A 373 8.10 -2.75 10.71
C THR A 373 7.14 -1.81 11.44
N TYR A 374 7.54 -0.57 11.57
CA TYR A 374 6.69 0.53 12.01
C TYR A 374 6.69 1.62 10.93
N ASN A 375 5.54 2.19 10.66
CA ASN A 375 5.44 3.38 9.82
C ASN A 375 4.44 4.39 10.37
N THR A 376 4.69 5.67 10.10
CA THR A 376 3.72 6.72 10.37
C THR A 376 2.51 6.57 9.45
N ASN A 377 1.33 6.97 9.94
CA ASN A 377 0.11 6.95 9.12
C ASN A 377 0.15 8.10 8.09
N PRO A 378 0.01 7.80 6.77
CA PRO A 378 0.01 8.84 5.76
C PRO A 378 -1.31 9.62 5.67
N ILE A 379 -2.40 9.09 6.19
CA ILE A 379 -3.73 9.70 6.08
C ILE A 379 -3.94 10.68 7.24
N LYS A 380 -4.46 11.86 6.95
CA LYS A 380 -4.89 12.84 7.94
C LYS A 380 -6.35 12.60 8.29
N ASP A 381 -6.74 12.83 9.54
CA ASP A 381 -8.12 12.59 9.99
C ASP A 381 -9.14 13.44 9.21
N GLU A 382 -8.85 14.71 8.99
CA GLU A 382 -9.70 15.61 8.21
C GLU A 382 -9.86 15.21 6.75
N LEU A 383 -8.97 14.37 6.21
CA LEU A 383 -8.98 13.85 4.84
C LEU A 383 -9.37 12.37 4.75
N ALA A 384 -9.81 11.77 5.87
CA ALA A 384 -10.16 10.34 5.92
C ALA A 384 -11.21 9.96 4.85
N PHE A 385 -12.18 10.83 4.58
CA PHE A 385 -13.21 10.61 3.57
C PHE A 385 -12.63 10.33 2.16
N TYR A 386 -11.57 11.02 1.76
CA TYR A 386 -10.95 10.84 0.44
C TYR A 386 -10.16 9.52 0.31
N SER A 387 -9.86 8.86 1.42
CA SER A 387 -9.06 7.62 1.44
C SER A 387 -9.90 6.35 1.66
N VAL A 388 -11.23 6.43 1.57
CA VAL A 388 -12.13 5.28 1.76
C VAL A 388 -11.81 4.16 0.76
N SER A 389 -11.48 4.49 -0.49
CA SER A 389 -11.09 3.52 -1.52
C SER A 389 -9.65 2.99 -1.36
N ALA A 390 -8.84 3.57 -0.46
CA ALA A 390 -7.44 3.18 -0.23
C ALA A 390 -7.05 3.38 1.25
N PRO A 391 -7.60 2.60 2.20
CA PRO A 391 -7.40 2.81 3.63
C PRO A 391 -6.03 2.31 4.10
N GLY A 392 -4.95 3.01 3.76
CA GLY A 392 -3.56 2.66 4.10
C GLY A 392 -3.18 2.94 5.57
N VAL A 393 -4.01 2.56 6.54
CA VAL A 393 -3.93 2.97 7.96
C VAL A 393 -3.05 2.10 8.85
N ILE A 394 -2.44 1.07 8.30
CA ILE A 394 -1.66 0.13 9.11
C ILE A 394 -0.30 0.73 9.44
N THR A 395 0.06 0.72 10.72
CA THR A 395 1.30 1.34 11.21
C THR A 395 2.32 0.35 11.76
N ASN A 396 1.91 -0.86 12.10
CA ASN A 396 2.78 -1.86 12.74
C ASN A 396 2.75 -3.21 12.04
N ALA A 397 3.93 -3.88 11.89
CA ALA A 397 4.12 -5.17 11.23
C ALA A 397 5.06 -6.09 11.98
N TYR A 398 4.71 -7.39 12.03
CA TYR A 398 5.61 -8.44 12.49
C TYR A 398 5.65 -9.60 11.50
N GLN A 399 6.81 -10.21 11.41
CA GLN A 399 7.05 -11.28 10.48
C GLN A 399 7.80 -12.41 11.17
N LEU A 400 7.42 -13.65 10.82
CA LEU A 400 8.11 -14.86 11.22
C LEU A 400 8.47 -15.64 9.97
N GLY A 401 9.72 -16.01 9.83
CA GLY A 401 10.20 -16.75 8.66
C GLY A 401 11.11 -17.90 9.01
N ILE A 402 11.12 -18.88 8.12
CA ILE A 402 12.00 -20.05 8.18
C ILE A 402 12.56 -20.30 6.79
N GLY A 403 13.81 -20.75 6.74
CA GLY A 403 14.45 -21.17 5.50
C GLY A 403 15.08 -22.54 5.63
N TYR A 404 15.25 -23.22 4.49
CA TYR A 404 16.01 -24.45 4.42
C TYR A 404 16.84 -24.50 3.14
N THR A 405 18.14 -24.80 3.28
CA THR A 405 19.04 -24.92 2.13
C THR A 405 19.43 -26.39 1.92
N LEU A 406 19.17 -26.89 0.72
CA LEU A 406 19.54 -28.23 0.27
C LEU A 406 20.44 -28.13 -0.99
N GLY A 407 21.73 -28.24 -0.80
CA GLY A 407 22.70 -28.05 -1.89
C GLY A 407 22.61 -26.64 -2.50
N ASN A 408 22.19 -26.57 -3.74
CA ASN A 408 22.03 -25.31 -4.48
C ASN A 408 20.62 -24.72 -4.39
N ILE A 409 19.67 -25.43 -3.79
CA ILE A 409 18.28 -25.02 -3.63
C ILE A 409 18.08 -24.40 -2.25
N GLU A 410 17.38 -23.29 -2.19
CA GLU A 410 16.96 -22.64 -0.96
C GLU A 410 15.45 -22.41 -1.00
N ILE A 411 14.74 -22.88 0.02
CA ILE A 411 13.30 -22.73 0.21
C ILE A 411 13.09 -21.88 1.44
N ASN A 412 12.32 -20.81 1.32
CA ASN A 412 11.99 -19.91 2.42
C ASN A 412 10.48 -19.71 2.49
N ALA A 413 9.96 -19.66 3.71
CA ALA A 413 8.58 -19.32 3.99
C ALA A 413 8.54 -18.19 5.01
N VAL A 414 7.53 -17.32 4.89
CA VAL A 414 7.25 -16.27 5.85
C VAL A 414 5.75 -16.15 6.08
N TYR A 415 5.38 -15.89 7.30
CA TYR A 415 4.09 -15.36 7.67
C TYR A 415 4.27 -13.93 8.16
N HIS A 416 3.49 -13.05 7.58
CA HIS A 416 3.43 -11.63 7.91
C HIS A 416 2.02 -11.31 8.42
N LYS A 417 1.95 -10.49 9.44
CA LYS A 417 0.68 -10.02 9.96
C LYS A 417 0.75 -8.52 10.23
N GLY A 418 -0.25 -7.80 9.74
CA GLY A 418 -0.48 -6.38 9.83
C GLY A 418 -1.52 -5.94 10.83
N TYR A 419 -1.14 -5.05 11.77
CA TYR A 419 -2.01 -4.61 12.85
C TYR A 419 -2.37 -3.16 12.78
N LYS A 420 -3.57 -2.98 13.13
CA LYS A 420 -4.19 -1.73 13.31
C LYS A 420 -3.71 -1.01 14.58
N GLY A 421 -3.26 0.24 14.39
CA GLY A 421 -3.42 1.27 15.40
C GLY A 421 -4.88 1.77 15.43
N ASP A 422 -5.18 2.79 16.18
CA ASP A 422 -6.44 3.51 16.05
C ASP A 422 -6.56 4.04 14.63
N GLY A 423 -7.60 3.61 13.90
CA GLY A 423 -7.83 4.03 12.52
C GLY A 423 -8.11 5.54 12.44
N ASN A 424 -7.96 6.12 11.27
CA ASN A 424 -8.38 7.49 11.04
C ASN A 424 -9.87 7.66 11.30
N THR A 425 -10.23 8.78 11.91
CA THR A 425 -11.62 9.19 12.07
C THR A 425 -11.75 10.64 11.62
N GLY A 426 -12.53 10.84 10.57
CA GLY A 426 -12.86 12.15 10.01
C GLY A 426 -14.36 12.38 9.98
N THR A 427 -14.78 13.41 9.25
CA THR A 427 -16.19 13.72 8.99
C THR A 427 -16.60 13.27 7.59
N LEU A 428 -17.88 13.02 7.37
CA LEU A 428 -18.42 12.92 6.02
C LEU A 428 -18.29 14.28 5.35
N LEU A 429 -17.97 14.30 4.07
CA LEU A 429 -17.82 15.52 3.28
C LEU A 429 -18.90 15.58 2.20
N SER A 430 -19.38 16.79 1.90
CA SER A 430 -20.36 17.02 0.84
C SER A 430 -20.00 18.26 0.04
N PRO A 431 -20.01 18.20 -1.30
CA PRO A 431 -19.85 19.37 -2.15
C PRO A 431 -20.88 20.48 -1.82
N ALA A 432 -22.08 20.11 -1.41
CA ALA A 432 -23.15 21.05 -1.06
C ALA A 432 -22.88 21.87 0.22
N ALA A 433 -22.02 21.37 1.11
CA ALA A 433 -21.60 22.06 2.33
C ALA A 433 -20.33 22.90 2.15
N TYR A 434 -19.78 22.95 0.94
CA TYR A 434 -18.57 23.71 0.63
C TYR A 434 -18.73 25.20 0.86
N ASN A 435 -17.74 25.81 1.50
CA ASN A 435 -17.58 27.25 1.59
C ASN A 435 -16.06 27.56 1.55
N PRO A 436 -15.57 28.30 0.55
CA PRO A 436 -14.13 28.50 0.36
C PRO A 436 -13.45 29.19 1.56
N ASN A 437 -14.18 29.92 2.37
CA ASN A 437 -13.64 30.71 3.48
C ASN A 437 -13.79 29.99 4.84
N THR A 438 -14.86 29.21 5.05
CA THR A 438 -15.20 28.65 6.37
C THR A 438 -15.28 27.12 6.41
N ASN A 439 -15.49 26.48 5.25
CA ASN A 439 -15.63 25.02 5.15
C ASN A 439 -15.12 24.50 3.77
N PRO A 440 -13.82 24.62 3.47
CA PRO A 440 -13.27 24.31 2.15
C PRO A 440 -13.32 22.81 1.79
N LEU A 441 -13.51 21.93 2.75
CA LEU A 441 -13.69 20.50 2.50
C LEU A 441 -15.15 20.09 2.39
N GLY A 442 -16.11 20.99 2.72
CA GLY A 442 -17.52 20.63 2.79
C GLY A 442 -17.85 19.66 3.92
N ALA A 443 -17.16 19.77 5.06
CA ALA A 443 -17.37 18.90 6.22
C ALA A 443 -18.80 19.03 6.77
N LEU A 444 -19.40 17.88 7.11
CA LEU A 444 -20.73 17.80 7.72
C LEU A 444 -20.57 17.65 9.24
N PRO A 445 -20.82 18.69 10.05
CA PRO A 445 -20.57 18.67 11.48
C PRO A 445 -21.36 17.57 12.20
N GLY A 446 -20.71 16.86 13.13
CA GLY A 446 -21.32 15.79 13.92
C GLY A 446 -21.37 14.43 13.22
N THR A 447 -21.05 14.36 11.92
CA THR A 447 -20.89 13.07 11.23
C THR A 447 -19.52 12.47 11.48
N THR A 448 -19.38 11.15 11.26
CA THR A 448 -18.08 10.48 11.28
C THR A 448 -17.92 9.57 10.07
N VAL A 449 -16.68 9.41 9.64
CA VAL A 449 -16.20 8.33 8.78
C VAL A 449 -14.91 7.80 9.38
N SER A 450 -14.81 6.48 9.52
CA SER A 450 -13.60 5.86 10.03
C SER A 450 -13.40 4.48 9.43
N TYR A 451 -12.17 4.02 9.38
CA TYR A 451 -11.86 2.66 8.96
C TYR A 451 -10.82 2.03 9.88
N LYS A 452 -10.96 0.73 9.99
CA LYS A 452 -10.05 -0.15 10.68
C LYS A 452 -9.55 -1.15 9.66
N MET A 453 -8.34 -1.66 9.82
CA MET A 453 -7.79 -2.62 8.89
C MET A 453 -6.85 -3.59 9.59
N GLU A 454 -6.93 -4.85 9.22
CA GLU A 454 -5.91 -5.87 9.49
C GLU A 454 -5.40 -6.43 8.18
N THR A 455 -4.14 -6.88 8.16
CA THR A 455 -3.59 -7.58 7.00
C THR A 455 -2.86 -8.83 7.43
N SER A 456 -2.80 -9.82 6.54
CA SER A 456 -1.92 -10.96 6.70
C SER A 456 -1.38 -11.37 5.34
N MET A 457 -0.18 -11.97 5.31
CA MET A 457 0.39 -12.54 4.11
C MET A 457 1.17 -13.81 4.44
N ALA A 458 0.98 -14.84 3.64
CA ALA A 458 1.86 -15.99 3.58
C ALA A 458 2.64 -15.96 2.27
N GLN A 459 3.96 -16.11 2.32
CA GLN A 459 4.80 -16.09 1.13
C GLN A 459 5.80 -17.23 1.11
N LEU A 460 5.99 -17.83 -0.04
CA LEU A 460 6.99 -18.83 -0.33
C LEU A 460 8.00 -18.31 -1.35
N THR A 461 9.27 -18.63 -1.15
CA THR A 461 10.34 -18.31 -2.09
C THR A 461 11.18 -19.55 -2.35
N LEU A 462 11.40 -19.84 -3.62
CA LEU A 462 12.32 -20.86 -4.10
C LEU A 462 13.49 -20.17 -4.81
N SER A 463 14.72 -20.44 -4.38
CA SER A 463 15.92 -19.91 -5.03
C SER A 463 16.85 -21.07 -5.44
N TYR A 464 17.51 -20.89 -6.59
CA TYR A 464 18.52 -21.80 -7.09
C TYR A 464 19.82 -21.05 -7.39
N LYS A 465 20.93 -21.59 -6.91
CA LYS A 465 22.28 -20.99 -7.01
C LYS A 465 23.20 -21.92 -7.80
N TRP A 466 23.93 -21.41 -8.83
CA TRP A 466 24.91 -22.21 -9.60
C TRP A 466 26.17 -21.46 -9.96
#